data_3cbfa34ff3534794ea2686a5985c1fee
#
_entry.id   3cbfa34ff3534794ea2686a5985c1fee
#
_cell.length_a   1.000
_cell.length_b   1.000
_cell.length_c   1.000
_cell.angle_alpha   90.00
_cell.angle_beta   90.00
_cell.angle_gamma   90.00
#
_symmetry.space_group_name_H-M   'P 1'
#
loop_
_entity.id
_entity.type
_entity.pdbx_description
1 polymer ?
#
loop_
_entity_poly.entity_id
_entity_poly.type
_entity_poly.pdbx_seq_one_letter_code
_entity_poly.pdbx_strand_id
1 'polypeptide(L)'
;FNESFATVPEVFDHFARHAVTGQPMPAALKERMLKSINFQTAYALGENLAATCLDLAWHKISAEEVPSVYMAGAFEKEQLHNVGLLNTQIPPRYITSYFNHVWGGGYAAGYYSYLWTEVLAVNIADYFAKHGALDPAVGQAFRDKIISRGNTKDPMEMFTDFTGMKQPDASTFLKARGL
;
A
#
# COMPACT_ATOMS: atom_id res chain seq x y z
N PHE A 1 4.52 -4.33 5.46
CA PHE A 1 4.91 -4.03 6.85
C PHE A 1 6.42 -4.18 7.06
N ASN A 2 7.02 -5.34 6.75
CA ASN A 2 8.46 -5.60 7.00
C ASN A 2 9.39 -4.56 6.35
N GLU A 3 9.03 -4.02 5.19
CA GLU A 3 9.79 -2.97 4.50
C GLU A 3 9.90 -1.68 5.33
N SER A 4 8.92 -1.41 6.20
CA SER A 4 8.93 -0.23 7.07
C SER A 4 10.13 -0.22 8.04
N PHE A 5 10.63 -1.39 8.42
CA PHE A 5 11.83 -1.48 9.28
C PHE A 5 13.09 -0.97 8.58
N ALA A 6 13.14 -0.97 7.25
CA ALA A 6 14.28 -0.42 6.51
C ALA A 6 14.49 1.09 6.73
N THR A 7 13.48 1.81 7.24
CA THR A 7 13.56 3.25 7.51
C THR A 7 13.68 3.57 9.01
N VAL A 8 13.49 2.58 9.89
CA VAL A 8 13.69 2.75 11.34
C VAL A 8 15.18 2.86 11.65
N PRO A 9 15.66 3.96 12.27
CA PRO A 9 17.09 4.20 12.46
C PRO A 9 17.84 3.07 13.16
N GLU A 10 17.29 2.53 14.24
CA GLU A 10 17.92 1.47 15.02
C GLU A 10 18.08 0.18 14.20
N VAL A 11 17.11 -0.13 13.33
CA VAL A 11 17.14 -1.30 12.46
C VAL A 11 18.09 -1.05 11.28
N PHE A 12 17.92 0.10 10.61
CA PHE A 12 18.71 0.45 9.44
C PHE A 12 20.21 0.46 9.72
N ASP A 13 20.64 1.12 10.79
CA ASP A 13 22.05 1.24 11.16
C ASP A 13 22.69 -0.08 11.57
N HIS A 14 21.85 -1.09 11.90
CA HIS A 14 22.34 -2.42 12.21
C HIS A 14 22.75 -3.21 10.96
N PHE A 15 21.99 -3.12 9.87
CA PHE A 15 22.27 -3.90 8.68
C PHE A 15 22.90 -3.10 7.51
N ALA A 16 22.66 -1.78 7.42
CA ALA A 16 23.17 -0.94 6.33
C ALA A 16 24.65 -0.57 6.55
N ARG A 17 25.51 -1.56 6.35
CA ARG A 17 26.96 -1.43 6.56
C ARG A 17 27.73 -1.67 5.27
N HIS A 18 28.84 -0.95 5.13
CA HIS A 18 29.74 -1.11 3.97
C HIS A 18 30.35 -2.53 3.96
N ALA A 19 30.22 -3.22 2.84
CA ALA A 19 30.57 -4.65 2.72
C ALA A 19 32.02 -4.97 3.06
N VAL A 20 32.98 -4.05 2.85
CA VAL A 20 34.40 -4.28 3.11
C VAL A 20 34.80 -3.72 4.48
N THR A 21 34.37 -2.50 4.81
CA THR A 21 34.86 -1.80 6.02
C THR A 21 33.99 -2.04 7.27
N GLY A 22 32.75 -2.57 7.10
CA GLY A 22 31.77 -2.73 8.17
C GLY A 22 31.23 -1.40 8.75
N GLN A 23 31.68 -0.26 8.21
CA GLN A 23 31.22 1.05 8.66
C GLN A 23 29.73 1.25 8.33
N PRO A 24 28.95 1.93 9.20
CA PRO A 24 27.56 2.29 8.91
C PRO A 24 27.49 3.26 7.73
N MET A 25 26.31 3.36 7.10
CA MET A 25 26.08 4.32 6.03
C MET A 25 26.33 5.75 6.55
N PRO A 26 27.08 6.59 5.80
CA PRO A 26 27.28 7.99 6.18
C PRO A 26 25.96 8.74 6.38
N ALA A 27 25.85 9.54 7.45
CA ALA A 27 24.61 10.22 7.82
C ALA A 27 24.04 11.08 6.68
N ALA A 28 24.89 11.81 5.94
CA ALA A 28 24.45 12.61 4.80
C ALA A 28 23.86 11.78 3.65
N LEU A 29 24.36 10.57 3.42
CA LEU A 29 23.82 9.65 2.41
C LEU A 29 22.48 9.08 2.87
N LYS A 30 22.38 8.68 4.13
CA LYS A 30 21.15 8.20 4.75
C LYS A 30 20.04 9.26 4.67
N GLU A 31 20.34 10.50 5.01
CA GLU A 31 19.39 11.63 4.92
C GLU A 31 18.88 11.82 3.48
N ARG A 32 19.77 11.80 2.49
CA ARG A 32 19.39 11.92 1.07
C ARG A 32 18.52 10.74 0.62
N MET A 33 18.85 9.53 1.03
CA MET A 33 18.04 8.33 0.75
C MET A 33 16.64 8.46 1.35
N LEU A 34 16.51 8.84 2.61
CA LEU A 34 15.21 9.02 3.26
C LEU A 34 14.36 10.11 2.58
N LYS A 35 14.97 11.22 2.16
CA LYS A 35 14.27 12.26 1.38
C LYS A 35 13.78 11.76 0.02
N SER A 36 14.46 10.78 -0.58
CA SER A 36 14.06 10.25 -1.89
C SER A 36 12.86 9.29 -1.84
N ILE A 37 12.51 8.75 -0.68
CA ILE A 37 11.43 7.77 -0.53
C ILE A 37 10.09 8.36 -0.99
N ASN A 38 9.86 9.63 -0.74
CA ASN A 38 8.63 10.33 -1.12
C ASN A 38 8.67 10.94 -2.53
N PHE A 39 9.72 10.65 -3.32
CA PHE A 39 9.82 11.15 -4.69
C PHE A 39 8.77 10.49 -5.57
N GLN A 40 7.99 11.30 -6.28
CA GLN A 40 6.88 10.87 -7.16
C GLN A 40 5.79 10.00 -6.48
N THR A 41 5.59 10.12 -5.18
CA THR A 41 4.57 9.36 -4.45
C THR A 41 3.16 9.61 -5.00
N ALA A 42 2.84 10.86 -5.36
CA ALA A 42 1.54 11.19 -5.96
C ALA A 42 1.33 10.49 -7.31
N TYR A 43 2.39 10.31 -8.12
CA TYR A 43 2.32 9.54 -9.35
C TYR A 43 1.97 8.07 -9.05
N ALA A 44 2.75 7.42 -8.18
CA ALA A 44 2.54 6.01 -7.82
C ALA A 44 1.15 5.75 -7.20
N LEU A 45 0.67 6.69 -6.38
CA LEU A 45 -0.67 6.59 -5.80
C LEU A 45 -1.75 6.80 -6.87
N GLY A 46 -1.57 7.77 -7.76
CA GLY A 46 -2.52 8.09 -8.83
C GLY A 46 -2.70 6.93 -9.81
N GLU A 47 -1.61 6.31 -10.28
CA GLU A 47 -1.69 5.14 -11.18
C GLU A 47 -2.39 3.94 -10.53
N ASN A 48 -2.17 3.72 -9.22
CA ASN A 48 -2.79 2.63 -8.48
C ASN A 48 -4.29 2.88 -8.23
N LEU A 49 -4.66 4.11 -7.82
CA LEU A 49 -6.05 4.51 -7.64
C LEU A 49 -6.84 4.42 -8.95
N ALA A 50 -6.25 4.85 -10.07
CA ALA A 50 -6.88 4.74 -11.37
C ALA A 50 -7.18 3.28 -11.76
N ALA A 51 -6.22 2.37 -11.56
CA ALA A 51 -6.44 0.94 -11.77
C ALA A 51 -7.51 0.36 -10.83
N THR A 52 -7.50 0.77 -9.56
CA THR A 52 -8.51 0.37 -8.57
C THR A 52 -9.92 0.82 -8.98
N CYS A 53 -10.06 2.06 -9.44
CA CYS A 53 -11.36 2.57 -9.90
C CYS A 53 -11.83 1.88 -11.18
N LEU A 54 -10.93 1.53 -12.11
CA LEU A 54 -11.27 0.76 -13.30
C LEU A 54 -11.73 -0.66 -12.96
N ASP A 55 -11.06 -1.34 -12.04
CA ASP A 55 -11.51 -2.65 -11.55
C ASP A 55 -12.95 -2.57 -11.05
N LEU A 56 -13.23 -1.64 -10.14
CA LEU A 56 -14.58 -1.46 -9.61
C LEU A 56 -15.60 -1.03 -10.68
N ALA A 57 -15.21 -0.20 -11.64
CA ALA A 57 -16.09 0.22 -12.71
C ALA A 57 -16.53 -0.97 -13.56
N TRP A 58 -15.60 -1.83 -13.97
CA TRP A 58 -15.89 -3.04 -14.75
C TRP A 58 -16.77 -4.06 -14.01
N HIS A 59 -16.64 -4.16 -12.70
CA HIS A 59 -17.36 -5.15 -11.90
C HIS A 59 -18.68 -4.63 -11.29
N LYS A 60 -19.02 -3.36 -11.55
CA LYS A 60 -20.30 -2.77 -11.13
C LYS A 60 -21.36 -2.74 -12.22
N ILE A 61 -20.98 -2.82 -13.49
CA ILE A 61 -21.91 -2.81 -14.60
C ILE A 61 -22.63 -4.14 -14.76
N SER A 62 -23.86 -4.10 -15.25
CA SER A 62 -24.61 -5.30 -15.61
C SER A 62 -24.10 -5.90 -16.93
N ALA A 63 -24.49 -7.12 -17.23
CA ALA A 63 -24.10 -7.79 -18.48
C ALA A 63 -24.56 -7.02 -19.74
N GLU A 64 -25.71 -6.33 -19.66
CA GLU A 64 -26.28 -5.53 -20.73
C GLU A 64 -25.51 -4.23 -20.96
N GLU A 65 -24.81 -3.73 -19.94
CA GLU A 65 -24.03 -2.49 -20.00
C GLU A 65 -22.59 -2.72 -20.47
N VAL A 66 -22.17 -3.98 -20.62
CA VAL A 66 -20.79 -4.28 -21.06
C VAL A 66 -20.57 -3.76 -22.46
N PRO A 67 -19.65 -2.80 -22.66
CA PRO A 67 -19.40 -2.22 -23.98
C PRO A 67 -18.74 -3.26 -24.91
N SER A 68 -18.89 -3.03 -26.22
CA SER A 68 -18.13 -3.85 -27.18
C SER A 68 -16.62 -3.70 -26.96
N VAL A 69 -15.85 -4.68 -27.42
CA VAL A 69 -14.37 -4.66 -27.29
C VAL A 69 -13.74 -3.39 -27.89
N TYR A 70 -14.34 -2.84 -28.94
CA TYR A 70 -13.86 -1.60 -29.58
C TYR A 70 -14.13 -0.33 -28.74
N MET A 71 -15.04 -0.42 -27.78
CA MET A 71 -15.41 0.68 -26.90
C MET A 71 -14.75 0.62 -25.51
N ALA A 72 -13.99 -0.43 -25.23
CA ALA A 72 -13.33 -0.59 -23.91
C ALA A 72 -12.48 0.62 -23.51
N GLY A 73 -11.70 1.18 -24.44
CA GLY A 73 -10.89 2.37 -24.16
C GLY A 73 -11.72 3.66 -23.96
N ALA A 74 -12.90 3.75 -24.58
CA ALA A 74 -13.83 4.87 -24.34
C ALA A 74 -14.46 4.75 -22.94
N PHE A 75 -14.87 3.53 -22.56
CA PHE A 75 -15.38 3.23 -21.23
C PHE A 75 -14.34 3.57 -20.15
N GLU A 76 -13.08 3.14 -20.29
CA GLU A 76 -12.00 3.48 -19.35
C GLU A 76 -11.88 5.00 -19.14
N LYS A 77 -11.82 5.76 -20.25
CA LYS A 77 -11.69 7.23 -20.19
C LYS A 77 -12.87 7.87 -19.47
N GLU A 78 -14.09 7.42 -19.78
CA GLU A 78 -15.31 7.91 -19.15
C GLU A 78 -15.30 7.64 -17.64
N GLN A 79 -14.99 6.39 -17.23
CA GLN A 79 -14.96 6.02 -15.81
C GLN A 79 -13.87 6.79 -15.03
N LEU A 80 -12.68 6.94 -15.61
CA LEU A 80 -11.61 7.73 -15.00
C LEU A 80 -11.96 9.22 -14.93
N HIS A 81 -12.63 9.77 -15.95
CA HIS A 81 -13.12 11.14 -15.93
C HIS A 81 -14.13 11.36 -14.80
N ASN A 82 -15.09 10.44 -14.64
CA ASN A 82 -16.15 10.51 -13.63
C ASN A 82 -15.62 10.53 -12.20
N VAL A 83 -14.46 9.92 -11.95
CA VAL A 83 -13.79 9.89 -10.63
C VAL A 83 -12.65 10.91 -10.50
N GLY A 84 -12.43 11.76 -11.51
CA GLY A 84 -11.39 12.79 -11.51
C GLY A 84 -9.95 12.26 -11.65
N LEU A 85 -9.78 11.04 -12.15
CA LEU A 85 -8.49 10.39 -12.33
C LEU A 85 -8.05 10.26 -13.79
N LEU A 86 -8.79 10.85 -14.73
CA LEU A 86 -8.35 10.90 -16.13
C LEU A 86 -7.18 11.86 -16.27
N ASN A 87 -5.98 11.31 -16.43
CA ASN A 87 -4.75 12.06 -16.59
C ASN A 87 -3.89 11.43 -17.69
N THR A 88 -3.48 12.21 -18.68
CA THR A 88 -2.64 11.73 -19.79
C THR A 88 -1.19 11.49 -19.41
N GLN A 89 -0.73 12.09 -18.32
CA GLN A 89 0.65 11.96 -17.81
C GLN A 89 0.78 10.90 -16.73
N ILE A 90 -0.34 10.55 -16.07
CA ILE A 90 -0.39 9.50 -15.05
C ILE A 90 -1.44 8.47 -15.50
N PRO A 91 -1.07 7.54 -16.40
CA PRO A 91 -1.98 6.49 -16.82
C PRO A 91 -2.27 5.53 -15.66
N PRO A 92 -3.38 4.79 -15.71
CA PRO A 92 -3.61 3.70 -14.78
C PRO A 92 -2.47 2.68 -14.83
N ARG A 93 -2.10 2.13 -13.68
CA ARG A 93 -1.11 1.05 -13.58
C ARG A 93 -1.44 -0.14 -14.48
N TYR A 94 -2.71 -0.44 -14.65
CA TYR A 94 -3.26 -1.43 -15.56
C TYR A 94 -4.46 -0.85 -16.30
N ILE A 95 -4.55 -1.15 -17.58
CA ILE A 95 -5.73 -0.90 -18.41
C ILE A 95 -6.42 -2.22 -18.75
N THR A 96 -7.65 -2.17 -19.21
CA THR A 96 -8.52 -3.34 -19.47
C THR A 96 -7.83 -4.46 -20.24
N SER A 97 -7.04 -4.15 -21.26
CA SER A 97 -6.44 -5.14 -22.17
C SER A 97 -5.35 -6.01 -21.54
N TYR A 98 -4.76 -5.62 -20.41
CA TYR A 98 -3.70 -6.40 -19.74
C TYR A 98 -3.84 -6.45 -18.20
N PHE A 99 -5.05 -6.25 -17.67
CA PHE A 99 -5.33 -6.28 -16.24
C PHE A 99 -5.61 -7.71 -15.74
N ASN A 100 -4.63 -8.60 -15.91
CA ASN A 100 -4.79 -10.01 -15.55
C ASN A 100 -5.20 -10.25 -14.10
N HIS A 101 -4.79 -9.39 -13.16
CA HIS A 101 -5.19 -9.49 -11.74
C HIS A 101 -6.70 -9.67 -11.60
N VAL A 102 -7.49 -8.88 -12.31
CA VAL A 102 -8.95 -8.84 -12.16
C VAL A 102 -9.68 -9.76 -13.14
N TRP A 103 -9.08 -10.09 -14.29
CA TRP A 103 -9.71 -10.98 -15.28
C TRP A 103 -9.41 -12.46 -15.05
N GLY A 104 -8.25 -12.80 -14.53
CA GLY A 104 -7.82 -14.19 -14.37
C GLY A 104 -7.07 -14.47 -13.07
N GLY A 105 -6.68 -13.45 -12.33
CA GLY A 105 -5.82 -13.55 -11.15
C GLY A 105 -6.54 -13.68 -9.81
N GLY A 106 -7.87 -13.71 -9.79
CA GLY A 106 -8.66 -13.83 -8.56
C GLY A 106 -8.90 -12.52 -7.80
N TYR A 107 -8.59 -11.36 -8.38
CA TYR A 107 -8.79 -10.04 -7.78
C TYR A 107 -9.97 -9.26 -8.38
N ALA A 108 -10.94 -9.92 -9.00
CA ALA A 108 -12.14 -9.28 -9.55
C ALA A 108 -12.86 -8.46 -8.48
N ALA A 109 -13.09 -7.17 -8.73
CA ALA A 109 -13.58 -6.17 -7.76
C ALA A 109 -12.75 -6.09 -6.46
N GLY A 110 -11.55 -6.62 -6.45
CA GLY A 110 -10.70 -6.78 -5.27
C GLY A 110 -9.33 -6.08 -5.35
N TYR A 111 -9.03 -5.37 -6.44
CA TYR A 111 -7.73 -4.71 -6.59
C TYR A 111 -7.48 -3.62 -5.53
N TYR A 112 -8.53 -3.00 -5.00
CA TYR A 112 -8.46 -2.04 -3.89
C TYR A 112 -7.76 -2.60 -2.65
N SER A 113 -7.71 -3.92 -2.50
CA SER A 113 -7.11 -4.58 -1.32
C SER A 113 -5.63 -4.21 -1.12
N TYR A 114 -4.90 -3.91 -2.20
CA TYR A 114 -3.51 -3.45 -2.11
C TYR A 114 -3.38 -2.14 -1.32
N LEU A 115 -4.19 -1.13 -1.64
CA LEU A 115 -4.19 0.14 -0.90
C LEU A 115 -4.75 -0.03 0.52
N TRP A 116 -5.81 -0.83 0.66
CA TRP A 116 -6.38 -1.11 1.97
C TRP A 116 -5.38 -1.76 2.93
N THR A 117 -4.70 -2.82 2.48
CA THR A 117 -3.70 -3.49 3.30
C THR A 117 -2.47 -2.62 3.57
N GLU A 118 -2.13 -1.70 2.67
CA GLU A 118 -1.06 -0.74 2.90
C GLU A 118 -1.43 0.26 4.00
N VAL A 119 -2.66 0.75 4.04
CA VAL A 119 -3.14 1.60 5.15
C VAL A 119 -2.99 0.87 6.49
N LEU A 120 -3.40 -0.39 6.57
CA LEU A 120 -3.21 -1.22 7.77
C LEU A 120 -1.73 -1.37 8.13
N ALA A 121 -0.88 -1.70 7.15
CA ALA A 121 0.54 -1.92 7.35
C ALA A 121 1.26 -0.67 7.86
N VAL A 122 0.93 0.51 7.33
CA VAL A 122 1.52 1.78 7.77
C VAL A 122 1.08 2.13 9.19
N ASN A 123 -0.17 1.89 9.56
CA ASN A 123 -0.64 2.11 10.93
C ASN A 123 0.04 1.17 11.93
N ILE A 124 0.28 -0.10 11.55
CA ILE A 124 1.05 -1.04 12.36
C ILE A 124 2.50 -0.59 12.50
N ALA A 125 3.12 -0.12 11.42
CA ALA A 125 4.49 0.40 11.45
C ALA A 125 4.61 1.64 12.35
N ASP A 126 3.65 2.55 12.30
CA ASP A 126 3.58 3.71 13.20
C ASP A 126 3.42 3.28 14.67
N TYR A 127 2.61 2.24 14.93
CA TYR A 127 2.51 1.66 16.27
C TYR A 127 3.85 1.15 16.79
N PHE A 128 4.60 0.39 15.98
CA PHE A 128 5.95 -0.07 16.33
C PHE A 128 6.91 1.10 16.57
N ALA A 129 6.88 2.12 15.72
CA ALA A 129 7.73 3.30 15.88
C ALA A 129 7.46 4.03 17.20
N LYS A 130 6.21 4.06 17.66
CA LYS A 130 5.81 4.72 18.92
C LYS A 130 6.10 3.90 20.18
N HIS A 131 6.09 2.57 20.06
CA HIS A 131 6.21 1.67 21.22
C HIS A 131 7.55 0.93 21.31
N GLY A 132 8.44 1.17 20.35
CA GLY A 132 9.76 0.55 20.25
C GLY A 132 9.84 -0.50 19.16
N ALA A 133 10.48 -0.15 18.05
CA ALA A 133 10.57 -1.01 16.87
C ALA A 133 11.33 -2.32 17.13
N LEU A 134 12.27 -2.33 18.07
CA LEU A 134 13.06 -3.49 18.47
C LEU A 134 12.66 -4.02 19.86
N ASP A 135 11.57 -3.55 20.45
CA ASP A 135 11.09 -4.05 21.73
C ASP A 135 10.53 -5.47 21.57
N PRO A 136 11.11 -6.48 22.26
CA PRO A 136 10.65 -7.87 22.18
C PRO A 136 9.19 -8.04 22.62
N ALA A 137 8.69 -7.22 23.55
CA ALA A 137 7.30 -7.32 24.02
C ALA A 137 6.32 -6.85 22.94
N VAL A 138 6.65 -5.79 22.21
CA VAL A 138 5.85 -5.32 21.06
C VAL A 138 5.86 -6.37 19.95
N GLY A 139 7.03 -6.94 19.65
CA GLY A 139 7.17 -8.02 18.66
C GLY A 139 6.38 -9.27 19.05
N GLN A 140 6.41 -9.66 20.32
CA GLN A 140 5.65 -10.81 20.81
C GLN A 140 4.14 -10.56 20.75
N ALA A 141 3.69 -9.36 21.13
CA ALA A 141 2.28 -8.99 21.01
C ALA A 141 1.78 -9.03 19.56
N PHE A 142 2.58 -8.53 18.61
CA PHE A 142 2.28 -8.62 17.17
C PHE A 142 2.17 -10.07 16.70
N ARG A 143 3.12 -10.91 17.10
CA ARG A 143 3.08 -12.34 16.80
C ARG A 143 1.83 -13.00 17.34
N ASP A 144 1.48 -12.78 18.59
CA ASP A 144 0.38 -13.47 19.27
C ASP A 144 -1.01 -13.00 18.80
N LYS A 145 -1.14 -11.70 18.51
CA LYS A 145 -2.42 -11.09 18.16
C LYS A 145 -2.71 -11.09 16.66
N ILE A 146 -1.70 -11.11 15.79
CA ILE A 146 -1.84 -11.02 14.34
C ILE A 146 -1.25 -12.26 13.65
N ILE A 147 0.07 -12.44 13.67
CA ILE A 147 0.74 -13.42 12.81
C ILE A 147 0.29 -14.85 13.11
N SER A 148 0.18 -15.22 14.39
CA SER A 148 -0.18 -16.58 14.81
C SER A 148 -1.65 -16.92 14.60
N ARG A 149 -2.50 -15.94 14.24
CA ARG A 149 -3.94 -16.15 14.11
C ARG A 149 -4.36 -16.67 12.74
N GLY A 150 -3.61 -16.36 11.70
CA GLY A 150 -4.01 -16.70 10.33
C GLY A 150 -5.42 -16.18 10.04
N ASN A 151 -6.32 -17.05 9.58
CA ASN A 151 -7.72 -16.70 9.30
C ASN A 151 -8.70 -17.21 10.39
N THR A 152 -8.25 -17.32 11.65
CA THR A 152 -9.10 -17.80 12.77
C THR A 152 -9.85 -16.70 13.50
N LYS A 153 -9.57 -15.43 13.14
CA LYS A 153 -10.18 -14.24 13.73
C LYS A 153 -10.32 -13.16 12.66
N ASP A 154 -11.36 -12.33 12.80
CA ASP A 154 -11.56 -11.18 11.91
C ASP A 154 -10.33 -10.28 11.85
N PRO A 155 -9.83 -9.90 10.64
CA PRO A 155 -8.65 -9.05 10.49
C PRO A 155 -8.75 -7.69 11.19
N MET A 156 -9.94 -7.07 11.21
CA MET A 156 -10.11 -5.79 11.88
C MET A 156 -10.13 -5.93 13.41
N GLU A 157 -10.65 -7.04 13.93
CA GLU A 157 -10.52 -7.33 15.35
C GLU A 157 -9.06 -7.57 15.75
N MET A 158 -8.28 -8.29 14.93
CA MET A 158 -6.85 -8.47 15.16
C MET A 158 -6.10 -7.15 15.16
N PHE A 159 -6.41 -6.26 14.22
CA PHE A 159 -5.85 -4.92 14.15
C PHE A 159 -6.17 -4.10 15.40
N THR A 160 -7.44 -4.09 15.82
CA THR A 160 -7.91 -3.38 17.02
C THR A 160 -7.27 -3.92 18.28
N ASP A 161 -7.18 -5.25 18.42
CA ASP A 161 -6.55 -5.88 19.58
C ASP A 161 -5.06 -5.55 19.71
N PHE A 162 -4.36 -5.44 18.59
CA PHE A 162 -2.94 -5.12 18.58
C PHE A 162 -2.68 -3.63 18.81
N THR A 163 -3.35 -2.76 18.05
CA THR A 163 -3.07 -1.33 18.04
C THR A 163 -3.85 -0.53 19.08
N GLY A 164 -4.98 -1.06 19.58
CA GLY A 164 -5.96 -0.31 20.38
C GLY A 164 -6.83 0.66 19.56
N MET A 165 -6.62 0.74 18.25
CA MET A 165 -7.36 1.65 17.36
C MET A 165 -8.64 0.97 16.88
N LYS A 166 -9.77 1.70 16.91
CA LYS A 166 -11.06 1.19 16.42
C LYS A 166 -11.10 1.00 14.90
N GLN A 167 -10.32 1.81 14.19
CA GLN A 167 -10.20 1.77 12.73
C GLN A 167 -8.83 2.28 12.31
N PRO A 168 -8.32 1.89 11.13
CA PRO A 168 -7.09 2.42 10.58
C PRO A 168 -7.23 3.92 10.29
N ASP A 169 -6.14 4.66 10.49
CA ASP A 169 -6.09 6.09 10.22
C ASP A 169 -5.46 6.35 8.84
N ALA A 170 -6.28 6.85 7.91
CA ALA A 170 -5.83 7.22 6.58
C ALA A 170 -4.85 8.40 6.59
N SER A 171 -4.90 9.27 7.60
CA SER A 171 -3.96 10.40 7.72
C SER A 171 -2.54 9.92 8.00
N THR A 172 -2.38 8.86 8.78
CA THR A 172 -1.09 8.19 9.00
C THR A 172 -0.50 7.66 7.70
N PHE A 173 -1.32 7.06 6.84
CA PHE A 173 -0.90 6.60 5.52
C PHE A 173 -0.46 7.75 4.60
N LEU A 174 -1.27 8.82 4.50
CA LEU A 174 -0.92 9.98 3.68
C LEU A 174 0.37 10.64 4.17
N LYS A 175 0.50 10.85 5.46
CA LYS A 175 1.72 11.42 6.07
C LYS A 175 2.96 10.57 5.81
N ALA A 176 2.86 9.23 5.88
CA ALA A 176 3.97 8.34 5.57
C ALA A 176 4.41 8.43 4.11
N ARG A 177 3.52 8.85 3.21
CA ARG A 177 3.79 9.09 1.80
C ARG A 177 4.17 10.54 1.46
N GLY A 178 4.26 11.42 2.48
CA GLY A 178 4.60 12.83 2.28
C GLY A 178 3.48 13.66 1.63
N LEU A 179 2.21 13.24 1.83
CA LEU A 179 1.01 13.87 1.30
C LEU A 179 0.18 14.50 2.42
#